data_2a5f86fdd9071d1c5ae3bcd5b47b33aa
#
_entry.id   2a5f86fdd9071d1c5ae3bcd5b47b33aa
#
_cell.length_a   1.000
_cell.length_b   1.000
_cell.length_c   1.000
_cell.angle_alpha   90.00
_cell.angle_beta   90.00
_cell.angle_gamma   90.00
#
_symmetry.space_group_name_H-M   'P 1'
#
loop_
_entity.id
_entity.type
_entity.pdbx_description
1 polymer ?
#
loop_
_entity_poly.entity_id
_entity_poly.type
_entity_poly.pdbx_seq_one_letter_code
_entity_poly.pdbx_strand_id
1 'polypeptide(L)'
;MLAKMIDKIVSLKETKIFEIDGQTYADASLTRIPPHVDRPDCISVSGLDSICKLIRTELEKVGTTIMVQVKSNDTVEVMTTYLSDFSRNTLYRAKADAPGLRTGFRGREVALIELRSLCIPNEGTAYLLDLLSRMTNENSVSTNDNGVTQTVEARQGVALNAVVDIKPRVMLRPFRTFLEVEQPESEFLLRVDPDEGIGFFEADGGIWKLEAKKNIADYFLKNMGDLIDAGKVVVMQ
;
A
#
# COMPACT_ATOMS: atom_id res chain seq x y z
N MET A 1 -5.84 11.05 70.78
CA MET A 1 -5.63 12.19 69.81
C MET A 1 -4.70 11.81 68.68
N LEU A 2 -3.55 11.18 68.94
CA LEU A 2 -2.56 10.77 67.92
C LEU A 2 -3.15 9.78 66.85
N ALA A 3 -3.90 8.76 67.27
CA ALA A 3 -4.50 7.79 66.38
C ALA A 3 -5.44 8.47 65.35
N LYS A 4 -6.34 9.36 65.79
CA LYS A 4 -7.24 10.09 64.91
C LYS A 4 -6.47 11.03 63.94
N MET A 5 -5.29 11.48 64.31
CA MET A 5 -4.45 12.31 63.46
C MET A 5 -3.76 11.45 62.41
N ILE A 6 -3.30 10.26 62.76
CA ILE A 6 -2.72 9.27 61.84
C ILE A 6 -3.79 8.78 60.85
N ASP A 7 -4.97 8.44 61.32
CA ASP A 7 -6.09 8.02 60.45
C ASP A 7 -6.45 9.12 59.44
N LYS A 8 -6.43 10.40 59.88
CA LYS A 8 -6.65 11.55 58.98
C LYS A 8 -5.56 11.69 57.94
N ILE A 9 -4.31 11.49 58.31
CA ILE A 9 -3.16 11.54 57.40
C ILE A 9 -3.20 10.38 56.39
N VAL A 10 -3.53 9.21 56.82
CA VAL A 10 -3.71 8.03 55.96
C VAL A 10 -4.85 8.24 54.97
N SER A 11 -6.02 8.74 55.44
CA SER A 11 -7.16 9.04 54.58
C SER A 11 -6.89 10.15 53.52
N LEU A 12 -5.92 11.02 53.76
CA LEU A 12 -5.49 12.04 52.81
C LEU A 12 -4.60 11.45 51.69
N LYS A 13 -4.06 10.25 51.87
CA LYS A 13 -3.29 9.52 50.84
C LYS A 13 -4.12 8.53 50.04
N GLU A 14 -5.33 8.22 50.51
CA GLU A 14 -6.24 7.32 49.76
C GLU A 14 -6.82 8.08 48.60
N THR A 15 -6.56 7.59 47.40
CA THR A 15 -7.19 8.08 46.16
C THR A 15 -8.68 7.76 46.21
N LYS A 16 -9.52 8.80 46.15
CA LYS A 16 -10.97 8.65 46.08
C LYS A 16 -11.40 8.55 44.64
N ILE A 17 -12.30 7.62 44.37
CA ILE A 17 -12.89 7.44 43.05
C ILE A 17 -14.32 7.99 43.10
N PHE A 18 -14.66 8.82 42.11
CA PHE A 18 -15.96 9.44 41.95
C PHE A 18 -16.57 9.00 40.62
N GLU A 19 -17.86 8.83 40.59
CA GLU A 19 -18.63 8.65 39.37
C GLU A 19 -19.42 9.92 39.09
N ILE A 20 -19.18 10.54 37.92
CA ILE A 20 -19.87 11.75 37.47
C ILE A 20 -20.32 11.50 36.04
N ASP A 21 -21.62 11.62 35.79
CA ASP A 21 -22.25 11.39 34.48
C ASP A 21 -21.88 10.04 33.84
N GLY A 22 -21.83 8.98 34.65
CA GLY A 22 -21.48 7.62 34.20
C GLY A 22 -19.99 7.44 33.84
N GLN A 23 -19.12 8.37 34.26
CA GLN A 23 -17.69 8.27 34.08
C GLN A 23 -16.96 8.30 35.41
N THR A 24 -15.93 7.49 35.52
CA THR A 24 -15.14 7.30 36.75
C THR A 24 -13.94 8.25 36.76
N TYR A 25 -13.79 8.98 37.84
CA TYR A 25 -12.69 9.93 38.09
C TYR A 25 -11.96 9.60 39.38
N ALA A 26 -10.67 9.92 39.46
CA ALA A 26 -9.88 9.86 40.70
C ALA A 26 -9.62 11.28 41.23
N ASP A 27 -9.58 11.47 42.54
CA ASP A 27 -9.14 12.76 43.13
C ASP A 27 -7.64 12.97 42.95
N ALA A 28 -7.15 14.14 43.36
CA ALA A 28 -5.79 14.61 43.12
C ALA A 28 -5.50 15.05 41.68
N SER A 29 -6.43 15.41 40.89
CA SER A 29 -6.42 16.02 39.58
C SER A 29 -7.66 15.61 38.78
N LEU A 30 -8.65 14.99 39.41
CA LEU A 30 -9.86 14.46 38.76
C LEU A 30 -9.52 13.74 37.44
N THR A 31 -8.54 12.87 37.47
CA THR A 31 -8.13 12.10 36.27
C THR A 31 -9.20 11.09 35.94
N ARG A 32 -9.72 11.12 34.73
CA ARG A 32 -10.64 10.09 34.24
C ARG A 32 -9.92 8.75 34.18
N ILE A 33 -10.50 7.74 34.82
CA ILE A 33 -10.09 6.34 34.64
C ILE A 33 -10.99 5.73 33.58
N PRO A 34 -10.48 5.47 32.36
CA PRO A 34 -11.29 4.84 31.33
C PRO A 34 -11.68 3.41 31.74
N PRO A 35 -12.84 2.92 31.31
CA PRO A 35 -13.20 1.52 31.53
C PRO A 35 -12.17 0.61 30.87
N HIS A 36 -11.91 -0.54 31.50
CA HIS A 36 -11.06 -1.54 30.88
C HIS A 36 -11.77 -2.14 29.66
N VAL A 37 -11.08 -2.14 28.54
CA VAL A 37 -11.56 -2.74 27.29
C VAL A 37 -10.53 -3.78 26.85
N ASP A 38 -10.96 -5.04 26.75
CA ASP A 38 -10.14 -6.10 26.21
C ASP A 38 -9.82 -5.82 24.75
N ARG A 39 -8.54 -5.88 24.41
CA ARG A 39 -8.05 -5.62 23.05
C ARG A 39 -7.26 -6.83 22.56
N PRO A 40 -7.75 -7.50 21.51
CA PRO A 40 -6.97 -8.57 20.90
C PRO A 40 -5.74 -8.01 20.19
N ASP A 41 -4.71 -8.82 20.07
CA ASP A 41 -3.54 -8.49 19.25
C ASP A 41 -3.91 -8.41 17.77
N CYS A 42 -3.32 -7.45 17.07
CA CYS A 42 -3.54 -7.28 15.64
C CYS A 42 -2.88 -8.43 14.85
N ILE A 43 -3.67 -9.14 14.04
CA ILE A 43 -3.16 -10.17 13.14
C ILE A 43 -2.71 -9.53 11.82
N SER A 44 -1.45 -9.80 11.42
CA SER A 44 -0.90 -9.33 10.15
C SER A 44 -0.88 -10.45 9.11
N VAL A 45 -1.32 -10.14 7.89
CA VAL A 45 -1.39 -11.06 6.75
C VAL A 45 -0.86 -10.37 5.49
N SER A 46 -0.58 -11.13 4.43
CA SER A 46 -0.10 -10.60 3.14
C SER A 46 -1.18 -10.50 2.07
N GLY A 47 -2.34 -11.15 2.25
CA GLY A 47 -3.38 -11.22 1.23
C GLY A 47 -4.74 -10.72 1.71
N LEU A 48 -5.55 -10.22 0.75
CA LEU A 48 -6.92 -9.72 1.00
C LEU A 48 -7.89 -10.85 1.30
N ASP A 49 -7.71 -12.03 0.69
CA ASP A 49 -8.53 -13.21 0.95
C ASP A 49 -8.45 -13.64 2.43
N SER A 50 -7.27 -13.54 3.04
CA SER A 50 -7.07 -13.81 4.46
C SER A 50 -7.88 -12.84 5.35
N ILE A 51 -7.95 -11.57 4.98
CA ILE A 51 -8.79 -10.57 5.67
C ILE A 51 -10.26 -10.97 5.60
N CYS A 52 -10.75 -11.34 4.41
CA CYS A 52 -12.14 -11.76 4.23
C CYS A 52 -12.48 -12.99 5.11
N LYS A 53 -11.57 -13.97 5.18
CA LYS A 53 -11.72 -15.18 6.01
C LYS A 53 -11.75 -14.85 7.51
N LEU A 54 -10.82 -14.01 7.97
CA LEU A 54 -10.76 -13.58 9.38
C LEU A 54 -12.05 -12.86 9.78
N ILE A 55 -12.50 -11.88 8.97
CA ILE A 55 -13.75 -11.17 9.22
C ILE A 55 -14.92 -12.15 9.33
N ARG A 56 -15.10 -13.07 8.38
CA ARG A 56 -16.21 -14.04 8.39
C ARG A 56 -16.17 -14.98 9.59
N THR A 57 -14.96 -15.35 10.05
CA THR A 57 -14.78 -16.28 11.16
C THR A 57 -15.02 -15.63 12.53
N GLU A 58 -14.65 -14.36 12.69
CA GLU A 58 -14.64 -13.71 14.00
C GLU A 58 -15.72 -12.65 14.18
N LEU A 59 -16.47 -12.33 13.12
CA LEU A 59 -17.48 -11.26 13.12
C LEU A 59 -18.46 -11.32 14.31
N GLU A 60 -18.96 -12.50 14.64
CA GLU A 60 -19.90 -12.69 15.75
C GLU A 60 -19.26 -12.42 17.11
N LYS A 61 -17.97 -12.73 17.25
CA LYS A 61 -17.21 -12.49 18.49
C LYS A 61 -16.89 -11.01 18.69
N VAL A 62 -16.71 -10.27 17.60
CA VAL A 62 -16.40 -8.83 17.65
C VAL A 62 -17.61 -8.03 18.16
N GLY A 63 -18.83 -8.47 17.86
CA GLY A 63 -20.07 -7.90 18.39
C GLY A 63 -20.37 -6.46 17.98
N THR A 64 -19.63 -5.89 17.01
CA THR A 64 -19.85 -4.54 16.49
C THR A 64 -19.58 -4.50 14.99
N THR A 65 -20.00 -3.42 14.33
CA THR A 65 -19.67 -3.19 12.91
C THR A 65 -18.15 -3.09 12.72
N ILE A 66 -17.64 -3.77 11.72
CA ILE A 66 -16.22 -3.76 11.33
C ILE A 66 -16.01 -2.75 10.20
N MET A 67 -14.94 -1.98 10.29
CA MET A 67 -14.52 -1.04 9.26
C MET A 67 -13.26 -1.57 8.56
N VAL A 68 -13.32 -1.72 7.24
CA VAL A 68 -12.19 -2.07 6.38
C VAL A 68 -11.70 -0.78 5.75
N GLN A 69 -10.50 -0.34 6.11
CA GLN A 69 -9.89 0.88 5.57
C GLN A 69 -8.78 0.54 4.59
N VAL A 70 -8.91 0.97 3.34
CA VAL A 70 -7.85 0.93 2.35
C VAL A 70 -6.95 2.14 2.55
N LYS A 71 -5.88 2.00 3.35
CA LYS A 71 -4.96 3.10 3.70
C LYS A 71 -4.11 3.55 2.52
N SER A 72 -3.56 2.60 1.80
CA SER A 72 -2.66 2.85 0.67
C SER A 72 -2.86 1.78 -0.42
N ASN A 73 -2.08 1.87 -1.48
CA ASN A 73 -2.04 0.85 -2.54
C ASN A 73 -1.54 -0.52 -2.07
N ASP A 74 -0.91 -0.60 -0.91
CA ASP A 74 -0.28 -1.83 -0.37
C ASP A 74 -0.74 -2.18 1.04
N THR A 75 -1.59 -1.37 1.67
CA THR A 75 -1.95 -1.56 3.08
C THR A 75 -3.45 -1.40 3.30
N VAL A 76 -4.04 -2.41 3.94
CA VAL A 76 -5.42 -2.43 4.42
C VAL A 76 -5.43 -2.66 5.92
N GLU A 77 -6.21 -1.89 6.65
CA GLU A 77 -6.47 -2.10 8.07
C GLU A 77 -7.95 -2.38 8.33
N VAL A 78 -8.19 -3.30 9.23
CA VAL A 78 -9.53 -3.66 9.69
C VAL A 78 -9.65 -3.29 11.15
N MET A 79 -10.66 -2.51 11.48
CA MET A 79 -10.85 -1.98 12.83
C MET A 79 -12.32 -2.05 13.26
N THR A 80 -12.53 -1.98 14.57
CA THR A 80 -13.87 -1.82 15.14
C THR A 80 -14.39 -0.40 14.95
N THR A 81 -15.69 -0.19 15.08
CA THR A 81 -16.27 1.11 15.38
C THR A 81 -15.88 1.59 16.78
N TYR A 82 -16.45 2.67 17.28
CA TYR A 82 -16.15 3.15 18.62
C TYR A 82 -16.52 2.13 19.70
N LEU A 83 -15.57 1.87 20.60
CA LEU A 83 -15.76 1.13 21.82
C LEU A 83 -16.27 2.04 22.94
N SER A 84 -16.59 1.48 24.11
CA SER A 84 -17.11 2.22 25.25
C SER A 84 -16.18 3.33 25.77
N ASP A 85 -14.88 3.21 25.54
CA ASP A 85 -13.85 4.21 25.88
C ASP A 85 -13.58 5.21 24.74
N PHE A 86 -14.40 5.22 23.67
CA PHE A 86 -14.23 6.00 22.44
C PHE A 86 -12.96 5.66 21.64
N SER A 87 -12.29 4.56 21.95
CA SER A 87 -11.19 4.05 21.13
C SER A 87 -11.69 3.16 19.99
N ARG A 88 -10.76 2.70 19.16
CA ARG A 88 -10.97 1.67 18.14
C ARG A 88 -9.87 0.62 18.25
N ASN A 89 -10.20 -0.63 18.04
CA ASN A 89 -9.23 -1.70 17.94
C ASN A 89 -8.90 -1.96 16.48
N THR A 90 -7.61 -2.00 16.14
CA THR A 90 -7.16 -2.58 14.87
C THR A 90 -7.10 -4.10 15.06
N LEU A 91 -7.97 -4.82 14.35
CA LEU A 91 -8.09 -6.28 14.46
C LEU A 91 -7.11 -6.97 13.50
N TYR A 92 -7.07 -6.52 12.26
CA TYR A 92 -6.26 -7.14 11.20
C TYR A 92 -5.57 -6.07 10.37
N ARG A 93 -4.41 -6.43 9.84
CA ARG A 93 -3.68 -5.63 8.86
C ARG A 93 -3.21 -6.51 7.72
N ALA A 94 -3.54 -6.12 6.49
CA ALA A 94 -2.93 -6.70 5.31
C ALA A 94 -1.89 -5.76 4.73
N LYS A 95 -0.74 -6.31 4.35
CA LYS A 95 0.28 -5.58 3.59
C LYS A 95 0.68 -6.40 2.38
N ALA A 96 0.55 -5.80 1.19
CA ALA A 96 0.93 -6.46 -0.05
C ALA A 96 2.44 -6.75 -0.08
N ASP A 97 2.78 -7.93 -0.56
CA ASP A 97 4.16 -8.35 -0.83
C ASP A 97 4.37 -8.39 -2.35
N ALA A 98 4.25 -7.22 -2.97
CA ALA A 98 4.46 -7.07 -4.40
C ALA A 98 5.89 -6.59 -4.67
N PRO A 99 6.59 -7.18 -5.67
CA PRO A 99 8.01 -6.88 -5.91
C PRO A 99 8.25 -5.44 -6.39
N GLY A 100 7.29 -4.83 -7.07
CA GLY A 100 7.39 -3.48 -7.64
C GLY A 100 8.43 -3.37 -8.78
N LEU A 101 8.17 -2.49 -9.73
CA LEU A 101 9.16 -2.09 -10.72
C LEU A 101 9.92 -0.87 -10.17
N ARG A 102 11.24 -0.96 -10.10
CA ARG A 102 12.07 0.18 -9.65
C ARG A 102 12.07 1.28 -10.72
N THR A 103 12.12 2.52 -10.30
CA THR A 103 12.37 3.66 -11.16
C THR A 103 13.89 3.89 -11.32
N GLY A 104 14.30 4.48 -12.43
CA GLY A 104 15.71 4.81 -12.71
C GLY A 104 16.33 3.98 -13.83
N PHE A 105 17.64 4.19 -14.04
CA PHE A 105 18.42 3.48 -15.05
C PHE A 105 18.85 2.08 -14.60
N ARG A 106 19.05 1.20 -15.59
CA ARG A 106 19.52 -0.17 -15.41
C ARG A 106 20.08 -0.75 -16.70
N GLY A 107 20.97 -1.71 -16.55
CA GLY A 107 21.50 -2.43 -17.71
C GLY A 107 20.42 -3.25 -18.43
N ARG A 108 20.64 -3.48 -19.72
CA ARG A 108 19.73 -4.17 -20.65
C ARG A 108 19.20 -5.49 -20.10
N GLU A 109 20.09 -6.38 -19.60
CA GLU A 109 19.69 -7.71 -19.10
C GLU A 109 18.76 -7.62 -17.89
N VAL A 110 19.04 -6.69 -16.95
CA VAL A 110 18.20 -6.44 -15.78
C VAL A 110 16.82 -5.93 -16.23
N ALA A 111 16.78 -5.00 -17.18
CA ALA A 111 15.53 -4.49 -17.74
C ALA A 111 14.69 -5.59 -18.39
N LEU A 112 15.32 -6.49 -19.18
CA LEU A 112 14.62 -7.63 -19.79
C LEU A 112 14.01 -8.57 -18.75
N ILE A 113 14.75 -8.86 -17.68
CA ILE A 113 14.28 -9.71 -16.57
C ILE A 113 13.14 -9.03 -15.84
N GLU A 114 13.30 -7.76 -15.45
CA GLU A 114 12.28 -7.01 -14.71
C GLU A 114 10.98 -6.86 -15.52
N LEU A 115 11.04 -6.50 -16.79
CA LEU A 115 9.85 -6.37 -17.63
C LEU A 115 9.08 -7.70 -17.76
N ARG A 116 9.78 -8.83 -17.80
CA ARG A 116 9.15 -10.15 -17.91
C ARG A 116 8.64 -10.70 -16.58
N SER A 117 9.29 -10.36 -15.47
CA SER A 117 8.96 -10.90 -14.14
C SER A 117 8.12 -9.97 -13.29
N LEU A 118 8.22 -8.64 -13.48
CA LEU A 118 7.61 -7.65 -12.62
C LEU A 118 6.46 -6.88 -13.27
N CYS A 119 6.15 -7.15 -14.55
CA CYS A 119 5.07 -6.49 -15.26
C CYS A 119 4.10 -7.51 -15.87
N ILE A 120 2.82 -7.16 -15.87
CA ILE A 120 1.83 -7.87 -16.67
C ILE A 120 2.05 -7.50 -18.16
N PRO A 121 2.10 -8.50 -19.07
CA PRO A 121 2.29 -8.23 -20.49
C PRO A 121 1.21 -7.30 -21.06
N ASN A 122 1.63 -6.24 -21.74
CA ASN A 122 0.81 -5.32 -22.49
C ASN A 122 1.58 -4.80 -23.72
N GLU A 123 1.00 -3.89 -24.50
CA GLU A 123 1.66 -3.31 -25.68
C GLU A 123 2.97 -2.58 -25.32
N GLY A 124 3.01 -1.90 -24.18
CA GLY A 124 4.21 -1.20 -23.69
C GLY A 124 5.35 -2.15 -23.36
N THR A 125 5.07 -3.24 -22.65
CA THR A 125 6.07 -4.27 -22.35
C THR A 125 6.56 -4.96 -23.63
N ALA A 126 5.67 -5.26 -24.59
CA ALA A 126 6.04 -5.85 -25.86
C ALA A 126 6.97 -4.92 -26.67
N TYR A 127 6.63 -3.63 -26.74
CA TYR A 127 7.46 -2.61 -27.39
C TYR A 127 8.86 -2.52 -26.73
N LEU A 128 8.93 -2.49 -25.39
CA LEU A 128 10.21 -2.40 -24.69
C LEU A 128 11.06 -3.65 -24.86
N LEU A 129 10.47 -4.83 -24.85
CA LEU A 129 11.19 -6.08 -25.10
C LEU A 129 11.77 -6.14 -26.53
N ASP A 130 11.01 -5.67 -27.54
CA ASP A 130 11.50 -5.54 -28.91
C ASP A 130 12.64 -4.53 -29.00
N LEU A 131 12.48 -3.33 -28.40
CA LEU A 131 13.52 -2.30 -28.35
C LEU A 131 14.82 -2.86 -27.73
N LEU A 132 14.72 -3.47 -26.55
CA LEU A 132 15.85 -4.04 -25.85
C LEU A 132 16.50 -5.22 -26.61
N SER A 133 15.74 -5.98 -27.39
CA SER A 133 16.29 -7.07 -28.21
C SER A 133 17.17 -6.55 -29.34
N ARG A 134 16.89 -5.35 -29.86
CA ARG A 134 17.68 -4.69 -30.91
C ARG A 134 18.90 -3.97 -30.37
N MET A 135 18.93 -3.65 -29.07
CA MET A 135 20.09 -3.06 -28.39
C MET A 135 21.07 -4.17 -28.00
N THR A 136 22.17 -4.32 -28.75
CA THR A 136 23.21 -5.32 -28.44
C THR A 136 24.37 -4.67 -27.66
N ASN A 137 24.99 -5.43 -26.74
CA ASN A 137 26.06 -4.93 -25.86
C ASN A 137 27.36 -4.54 -26.58
N GLU A 138 27.49 -4.85 -27.86
CA GLU A 138 28.70 -4.58 -28.66
C GLU A 138 28.61 -3.32 -29.51
N ASN A 139 27.48 -2.62 -29.44
CA ASN A 139 27.24 -1.42 -30.26
C ASN A 139 27.60 -0.17 -29.48
N SER A 140 28.40 0.73 -30.08
CA SER A 140 28.50 2.08 -29.58
C SER A 140 27.13 2.73 -29.73
N VAL A 141 26.49 3.09 -28.65
CA VAL A 141 25.21 3.80 -28.63
C VAL A 141 25.52 5.30 -28.61
N SER A 142 25.10 6.05 -29.61
CA SER A 142 25.07 7.51 -29.53
C SER A 142 23.61 7.97 -29.42
N THR A 143 23.34 8.83 -28.47
CA THR A 143 22.00 9.38 -28.23
C THR A 143 21.96 10.82 -28.72
N ASN A 144 20.95 11.16 -29.53
CA ASN A 144 20.61 12.54 -29.84
C ASN A 144 19.28 12.88 -29.15
N ASP A 145 19.34 13.76 -28.17
CA ASP A 145 18.20 14.13 -27.31
C ASP A 145 17.88 15.63 -27.51
N ASN A 146 16.66 15.93 -27.91
CA ASN A 146 16.16 17.31 -28.02
C ASN A 146 15.28 17.73 -26.83
N GLY A 147 15.28 16.94 -25.71
CA GLY A 147 14.48 17.16 -24.51
C GLY A 147 13.06 16.63 -24.61
N VAL A 148 12.56 16.27 -25.78
CA VAL A 148 11.20 15.75 -26.01
C VAL A 148 11.23 14.32 -26.56
N THR A 149 12.03 14.09 -27.58
CA THR A 149 12.21 12.77 -28.22
C THR A 149 13.69 12.40 -28.21
N GLN A 150 13.96 11.12 -28.11
CA GLN A 150 15.30 10.56 -28.10
C GLN A 150 15.46 9.60 -29.27
N THR A 151 16.52 9.81 -30.04
CA THR A 151 16.93 8.95 -31.16
C THR A 151 18.19 8.19 -30.74
N VAL A 152 18.17 6.89 -30.86
CA VAL A 152 19.32 6.04 -30.56
C VAL A 152 19.89 5.49 -31.84
N GLU A 153 21.17 5.81 -32.10
CA GLU A 153 21.93 5.25 -33.17
C GLU A 153 22.80 4.08 -32.69
N ALA A 154 22.51 2.90 -33.17
CA ALA A 154 23.33 1.72 -32.90
C ALA A 154 24.35 1.53 -34.04
N ARG A 155 25.64 1.51 -33.71
CA ARG A 155 26.72 1.27 -34.66
C ARG A 155 27.41 -0.05 -34.34
N GLN A 156 27.52 -0.92 -35.34
CA GLN A 156 28.32 -2.13 -35.27
C GLN A 156 29.49 -1.96 -36.26
N GLY A 157 30.71 -1.79 -35.74
CA GLY A 157 31.88 -1.48 -36.55
C GLY A 157 31.79 -0.11 -37.24
N VAL A 158 32.03 -0.05 -38.58
CA VAL A 158 32.04 1.20 -39.38
C VAL A 158 30.65 1.50 -39.95
N ALA A 159 29.68 0.62 -39.87
CA ALA A 159 28.34 0.77 -40.46
C ALA A 159 27.27 1.15 -39.44
N LEU A 160 26.39 2.08 -39.79
CA LEU A 160 25.17 2.43 -39.03
C LEU A 160 24.17 1.30 -39.23
N ASN A 161 23.88 0.53 -38.18
CA ASN A 161 23.01 -0.64 -38.31
C ASN A 161 21.51 -0.35 -38.09
N ALA A 162 21.17 0.66 -37.31
CA ALA A 162 19.79 1.10 -37.14
C ALA A 162 19.73 2.51 -36.48
N VAL A 163 18.82 3.34 -36.95
CA VAL A 163 18.32 4.50 -36.24
C VAL A 163 16.96 4.10 -35.64
N VAL A 164 16.82 4.14 -34.35
CA VAL A 164 15.58 3.77 -33.66
C VAL A 164 15.04 5.01 -32.94
N ASP A 165 13.88 5.48 -33.39
CA ASP A 165 13.15 6.50 -32.66
C ASP A 165 12.50 5.88 -31.43
N ILE A 166 12.87 6.38 -30.26
CA ILE A 166 12.36 5.88 -28.98
C ILE A 166 11.08 6.65 -28.62
N LYS A 167 9.99 5.90 -28.39
CA LYS A 167 8.79 6.48 -27.81
C LYS A 167 9.14 7.01 -26.41
N PRO A 168 8.97 8.32 -26.16
CA PRO A 168 9.40 8.92 -24.87
C PRO A 168 8.55 8.45 -23.69
N ARG A 169 7.35 7.91 -23.97
CA ARG A 169 6.38 7.45 -22.97
C ARG A 169 5.81 6.09 -23.34
N VAL A 170 5.66 5.24 -22.36
CA VAL A 170 5.09 3.88 -22.50
C VAL A 170 4.15 3.58 -21.35
N MET A 171 3.11 2.83 -21.64
CA MET A 171 2.18 2.34 -20.63
C MET A 171 2.67 0.99 -20.10
N LEU A 172 2.88 0.88 -18.80
CA LEU A 172 3.29 -0.37 -18.14
C LEU A 172 2.31 -0.73 -17.02
N ARG A 173 2.23 -2.03 -16.73
CA ARG A 173 1.38 -2.58 -15.67
C ARG A 173 2.23 -3.41 -14.68
N PRO A 174 3.03 -2.75 -13.82
CA PRO A 174 3.86 -3.44 -12.84
C PRO A 174 3.04 -4.08 -11.71
N PHE A 175 3.56 -5.18 -11.12
CA PHE A 175 3.05 -5.71 -9.86
C PHE A 175 3.45 -4.80 -8.71
N ARG A 176 2.51 -4.02 -8.15
CA ARG A 176 2.79 -2.99 -7.11
C ARG A 176 1.64 -2.76 -6.11
N THR A 177 0.66 -3.66 -6.12
CA THR A 177 -0.41 -3.75 -5.14
C THR A 177 -0.70 -5.23 -4.84
N PHE A 178 -1.74 -5.53 -4.09
CA PHE A 178 -2.15 -6.91 -3.81
C PHE A 178 -2.34 -7.72 -5.10
N LEU A 179 -1.85 -8.96 -5.11
CA LEU A 179 -1.89 -9.81 -6.31
C LEU A 179 -3.30 -10.33 -6.63
N GLU A 180 -4.22 -10.25 -5.67
CA GLU A 180 -5.62 -10.66 -5.85
C GLU A 180 -6.46 -9.63 -6.62
N VAL A 181 -5.93 -8.44 -6.86
CA VAL A 181 -6.63 -7.37 -7.58
C VAL A 181 -5.94 -7.02 -8.89
N GLU A 182 -6.67 -6.38 -9.78
CA GLU A 182 -6.10 -5.89 -11.03
C GLU A 182 -5.00 -4.87 -10.75
N GLN A 183 -3.84 -5.09 -11.39
CA GLN A 183 -2.71 -4.17 -11.26
C GLN A 183 -2.95 -2.92 -12.11
N PRO A 184 -2.85 -1.72 -11.55
CA PRO A 184 -3.04 -0.50 -12.31
C PRO A 184 -1.99 -0.31 -13.39
N GLU A 185 -2.45 0.13 -14.56
CA GLU A 185 -1.58 0.60 -15.62
C GLU A 185 -1.18 2.04 -15.36
N SER A 186 0.05 2.43 -15.74
CA SER A 186 0.49 3.81 -15.63
C SER A 186 1.53 4.17 -16.67
N GLU A 187 1.65 5.46 -16.92
CA GLU A 187 2.60 6.01 -17.87
C GLU A 187 3.99 6.08 -17.25
N PHE A 188 4.99 5.65 -18.03
CA PHE A 188 6.40 5.76 -17.71
C PHE A 188 7.12 6.55 -18.78
N LEU A 189 7.97 7.50 -18.36
CA LEU A 189 8.95 8.15 -19.22
C LEU A 189 10.10 7.17 -19.45
N LEU A 190 10.42 6.97 -20.71
CA LEU A 190 11.51 6.13 -21.17
C LEU A 190 12.72 6.99 -21.53
N ARG A 191 13.90 6.61 -21.05
CA ARG A 191 15.19 7.20 -21.41
C ARG A 191 16.23 6.11 -21.66
N VAL A 192 17.15 6.40 -22.57
CA VAL A 192 18.31 5.55 -22.82
C VAL A 192 19.55 6.39 -22.62
N ASP A 193 20.47 5.89 -21.83
CA ASP A 193 21.78 6.47 -21.58
C ASP A 193 22.85 5.49 -22.04
N PRO A 194 23.92 5.92 -22.73
CA PRO A 194 24.98 5.04 -23.21
C PRO A 194 25.74 4.30 -22.12
N ASP A 195 25.90 4.91 -20.95
CA ASP A 195 26.67 4.38 -19.83
C ASP A 195 25.78 3.67 -18.80
N GLU A 196 24.57 4.22 -18.52
CA GLU A 196 23.66 3.73 -17.48
C GLU A 196 22.62 2.74 -18.01
N GLY A 197 22.42 2.67 -19.32
CA GLY A 197 21.48 1.79 -19.99
C GLY A 197 20.07 2.39 -20.17
N ILE A 198 19.01 1.64 -19.83
CA ILE A 198 17.63 2.08 -20.01
C ILE A 198 17.00 2.51 -18.69
N GLY A 199 16.32 3.65 -18.68
CA GLY A 199 15.66 4.23 -17.53
C GLY A 199 14.14 4.24 -17.68
N PHE A 200 13.43 3.79 -16.62
CA PHE A 200 11.99 3.89 -16.49
C PHE A 200 11.66 4.82 -15.33
N PHE A 201 10.85 5.87 -15.59
CA PHE A 201 10.47 6.86 -14.57
C PHE A 201 8.96 7.03 -14.59
N GLU A 202 8.30 6.90 -13.44
CA GLU A 202 6.86 7.14 -13.34
C GLU A 202 6.51 8.56 -13.81
N ALA A 203 5.50 8.67 -14.66
CA ALA A 203 5.13 9.93 -15.31
C ALA A 203 3.64 10.31 -15.12
N ASP A 204 2.93 9.57 -14.27
CA ASP A 204 1.51 9.77 -13.99
C ASP A 204 1.22 10.51 -12.67
N GLY A 205 2.28 11.01 -11.98
CA GLY A 205 2.12 11.70 -10.69
C GLY A 205 1.60 10.83 -9.56
N GLY A 206 1.58 9.51 -9.72
CA GLY A 206 1.09 8.55 -8.73
C GLY A 206 -0.43 8.33 -8.76
N ILE A 207 -1.12 8.73 -9.82
CA ILE A 207 -2.58 8.52 -10.01
C ILE A 207 -2.93 7.04 -9.92
N TRP A 208 -2.06 6.14 -10.39
CA TRP A 208 -2.23 4.70 -10.28
C TRP A 208 -2.54 4.21 -8.85
N LYS A 209 -2.09 4.95 -7.80
CA LYS A 209 -2.37 4.60 -6.41
C LYS A 209 -3.84 4.75 -6.05
N LEU A 210 -4.54 5.69 -6.69
CA LEU A 210 -5.99 5.85 -6.51
C LEU A 210 -6.74 4.68 -7.15
N GLU A 211 -6.33 4.27 -8.34
CA GLU A 211 -6.88 3.09 -9.01
C GLU A 211 -6.62 1.81 -8.20
N ALA A 212 -5.40 1.62 -7.69
CA ALA A 212 -5.08 0.50 -6.81
C ALA A 212 -6.00 0.45 -5.59
N LYS A 213 -6.21 1.58 -4.91
CA LYS A 213 -7.13 1.67 -3.76
C LYS A 213 -8.56 1.31 -4.13
N LYS A 214 -9.03 1.79 -5.30
CA LYS A 214 -10.34 1.43 -5.82
C LYS A 214 -10.46 -0.07 -6.06
N ASN A 215 -9.49 -0.68 -6.75
CA ASN A 215 -9.49 -2.11 -7.05
C ASN A 215 -9.51 -2.96 -5.76
N ILE A 216 -8.79 -2.52 -4.71
CA ILE A 216 -8.82 -3.16 -3.40
C ILE A 216 -10.21 -3.02 -2.76
N ALA A 217 -10.82 -1.83 -2.80
CA ALA A 217 -12.17 -1.63 -2.25
C ALA A 217 -13.20 -2.47 -3.00
N ASP A 218 -13.16 -2.50 -4.34
CA ASP A 218 -14.03 -3.29 -5.19
C ASP A 218 -13.89 -4.80 -4.90
N TYR A 219 -12.68 -5.26 -4.58
CA TYR A 219 -12.45 -6.64 -4.13
C TYR A 219 -13.25 -6.97 -2.87
N PHE A 220 -13.23 -6.10 -1.86
CA PHE A 220 -14.01 -6.30 -0.64
C PHE A 220 -15.52 -6.20 -0.89
N LEU A 221 -15.98 -5.25 -1.70
CA LEU A 221 -17.38 -5.12 -2.08
C LEU A 221 -17.89 -6.40 -2.74
N LYS A 222 -17.10 -6.98 -3.63
CA LYS A 222 -17.43 -8.24 -4.33
C LYS A 222 -17.46 -9.45 -3.39
N ASN A 223 -16.48 -9.57 -2.48
CA ASN A 223 -16.29 -10.79 -1.68
C ASN A 223 -17.04 -10.75 -0.34
N MET A 224 -17.54 -9.58 0.10
CA MET A 224 -18.25 -9.40 1.35
C MET A 224 -19.57 -8.62 1.19
N GLY A 225 -20.15 -8.59 0.00
CA GLY A 225 -21.40 -7.86 -0.27
C GLY A 225 -22.51 -8.21 0.71
N ASP A 226 -22.68 -9.48 1.03
CA ASP A 226 -23.64 -9.97 2.03
C ASP A 226 -23.49 -9.33 3.42
N LEU A 227 -22.27 -9.13 3.88
CA LEU A 227 -21.97 -8.51 5.18
C LEU A 227 -22.10 -6.98 5.11
N ILE A 228 -21.80 -6.40 3.97
CA ILE A 228 -21.94 -4.95 3.73
C ILE A 228 -23.40 -4.58 3.66
N ASP A 229 -24.22 -5.32 2.90
CA ASP A 229 -25.67 -5.12 2.81
C ASP A 229 -26.38 -5.31 4.16
N ALA A 230 -25.86 -6.21 5.01
CA ALA A 230 -26.33 -6.41 6.37
C ALA A 230 -25.85 -5.33 7.36
N GLY A 231 -25.05 -4.34 6.93
CA GLY A 231 -24.50 -3.27 7.78
C GLY A 231 -23.45 -3.72 8.79
N LYS A 232 -22.93 -4.95 8.64
CA LYS A 232 -21.92 -5.54 9.53
C LYS A 232 -20.49 -5.14 9.17
N VAL A 233 -20.25 -4.78 7.91
CA VAL A 233 -18.96 -4.35 7.38
C VAL A 233 -19.13 -3.05 6.61
N VAL A 234 -18.21 -2.12 6.80
CA VAL A 234 -18.11 -0.86 6.03
C VAL A 234 -16.74 -0.80 5.39
N VAL A 235 -16.69 -0.57 4.08
CA VAL A 235 -15.43 -0.39 3.34
C VAL A 235 -15.18 1.10 3.09
N MET A 236 -13.98 1.55 3.43
CA MET A 236 -13.52 2.94 3.27
C MET A 236 -12.23 2.96 2.44
N GLN A 237 -12.10 3.92 1.55
CA GLN A 237 -10.92 4.14 0.73
C GLN A 237 -10.40 5.59 0.83
#